data_9c00362b206292c73637bb090ab5f1e5
#
_entry.id   9c00362b206292c73637bb090ab5f1e5
#
_cell.length_a   1.000
_cell.length_b   1.000
_cell.length_c   1.000
_cell.angle_alpha   90.00
_cell.angle_beta   90.00
_cell.angle_gamma   90.00
#
_symmetry.space_group_name_H-M   'P 1'
#
loop_
_entity.id
_entity.type
_entity.pdbx_description
1 polymer ?
#
loop_
_entity_poly.entity_id
_entity_poly.type
_entity_poly.pdbx_seq_one_letter_code
_entity_poly.pdbx_strand_id
1 'polypeptide(L)'
;SARAANRSAMMSGDARALPARDQGPVRAYIRDFVDSRFTIAEYFIFIALAVLILGFVPNQAVQSVISLGWFLLIGIILVDSALIMWRLKRELKSRFPEKTDRRGATFYAIMRTLQLRRLRLPPPKVRRGGAPVQPKSSKRKGR
;
A
#
# COMPACT_ATOMS: atom_id res chain seq x y z
N SER A 1 -29.41 -3.51 -0.08
CA SER A 1 -29.07 -4.12 -1.36
C SER A 1 -27.86 -5.04 -1.22
N ALA A 2 -27.75 -6.03 -2.08
CA ALA A 2 -26.62 -6.96 -2.07
C ALA A 2 -25.26 -6.26 -2.24
N ARG A 3 -25.19 -5.20 -3.04
CA ARG A 3 -23.97 -4.41 -3.24
C ARG A 3 -23.53 -3.67 -1.97
N ALA A 4 -24.47 -3.10 -1.24
CA ALA A 4 -24.20 -2.41 0.02
C ALA A 4 -23.72 -3.40 1.09
N ALA A 5 -24.36 -4.55 1.21
CA ALA A 5 -23.98 -5.61 2.12
C ALA A 5 -22.57 -6.15 1.81
N ASN A 6 -22.27 -6.38 0.53
CA ASN A 6 -20.96 -6.86 0.08
C ASN A 6 -19.85 -5.83 0.37
N ARG A 7 -20.11 -4.55 0.11
CA ARG A 7 -19.19 -3.47 0.45
C ARG A 7 -18.95 -3.37 1.94
N SER A 8 -19.99 -3.46 2.76
CA SER A 8 -19.89 -3.46 4.21
C SER A 8 -19.06 -4.64 4.72
N ALA A 9 -19.30 -5.84 4.21
CA ALA A 9 -18.53 -7.04 4.53
C ALA A 9 -17.03 -6.87 4.14
N MET A 10 -16.77 -6.31 2.97
CA MET A 10 -15.40 -6.02 2.52
C MET A 10 -14.70 -5.00 3.44
N MET A 11 -15.39 -3.97 3.86
CA MET A 11 -14.86 -2.95 4.78
C MET A 11 -14.64 -3.48 6.20
N SER A 12 -15.41 -4.47 6.63
CA SER A 12 -15.21 -5.15 7.92
C SER A 12 -14.08 -6.18 7.91
N GLY A 13 -13.54 -6.47 6.72
CA GLY A 13 -12.43 -7.44 6.57
C GLY A 13 -12.87 -8.89 6.45
N ASP A 14 -14.13 -9.13 6.08
CA ASP A 14 -14.61 -10.50 5.82
C ASP A 14 -13.91 -11.05 4.57
N ALA A 15 -13.12 -12.12 4.77
CA ALA A 15 -12.37 -12.77 3.70
C ALA A 15 -13.26 -13.31 2.59
N ARG A 16 -14.52 -13.65 2.89
CA ARG A 16 -15.47 -14.18 1.93
C ARG A 16 -15.97 -13.13 0.94
N ALA A 17 -15.97 -11.88 1.36
CA ALA A 17 -16.40 -10.74 0.54
C ALA A 17 -15.31 -10.20 -0.37
N LEU A 18 -14.07 -10.67 -0.23
CA LEU A 18 -12.95 -10.20 -1.03
C LEU A 18 -13.02 -10.72 -2.47
N PRO A 19 -12.62 -9.88 -3.46
CA PRO A 19 -12.41 -10.37 -4.83
C PRO A 19 -11.40 -11.53 -4.86
N ALA A 20 -11.53 -12.41 -5.85
CA ALA A 20 -10.66 -13.59 -5.99
C ALA A 20 -9.16 -13.23 -6.01
N ARG A 21 -8.82 -12.07 -6.58
CA ARG A 21 -7.44 -11.56 -6.61
C ARG A 21 -6.87 -11.23 -5.23
N ASP A 22 -7.72 -10.97 -4.25
CA ASP A 22 -7.33 -10.58 -2.88
C ASP A 22 -7.47 -11.72 -1.87
N GLN A 23 -7.99 -12.87 -2.30
CA GLN A 23 -8.21 -14.03 -1.44
C GLN A 23 -6.92 -14.86 -1.24
N GLY A 24 -6.87 -15.57 -0.14
CA GLY A 24 -5.85 -16.55 0.17
C GLY A 24 -4.85 -16.08 1.25
N PRO A 25 -4.14 -17.04 1.89
CA PRO A 25 -3.22 -16.74 2.98
C PRO A 25 -1.99 -15.94 2.53
N VAL A 26 -1.49 -16.17 1.31
CA VAL A 26 -0.36 -15.42 0.75
C VAL A 26 -0.72 -13.96 0.56
N ARG A 27 -1.90 -13.69 0.00
CA ARG A 27 -2.38 -12.32 -0.23
C ARG A 27 -2.63 -11.59 1.09
N ALA A 28 -3.20 -12.27 2.08
CA ALA A 28 -3.38 -11.72 3.42
C ALA A 28 -2.04 -11.35 4.06
N TYR A 29 -1.05 -12.21 3.97
CA TYR A 29 0.30 -11.94 4.47
C TYR A 29 0.93 -10.73 3.79
N ILE A 30 0.82 -10.63 2.47
CA ILE A 30 1.34 -9.49 1.70
C ILE A 30 0.67 -8.19 2.14
N ARG A 31 -0.65 -8.19 2.32
CA ARG A 31 -1.37 -7.00 2.81
C ARG A 31 -0.83 -6.53 4.15
N ASP A 32 -0.70 -7.44 5.11
CA ASP A 32 -0.20 -7.11 6.43
C ASP A 32 1.26 -6.63 6.39
N PHE A 33 2.09 -7.25 5.57
CA PHE A 33 3.48 -6.86 5.37
C PHE A 33 3.60 -5.44 4.81
N VAL A 34 2.87 -5.13 3.75
CA VAL A 34 2.88 -3.79 3.13
C VAL A 34 2.25 -2.75 4.07
N ASP A 35 1.14 -3.09 4.72
CA ASP A 35 0.41 -2.16 5.59
C ASP A 35 1.18 -1.84 6.88
N SER A 36 2.06 -2.73 7.34
CA SER A 36 2.92 -2.50 8.51
C SER A 36 4.09 -1.58 8.23
N ARG A 37 4.38 -1.28 6.96
CA ARG A 37 5.54 -0.49 6.55
C ARG A 37 5.14 0.91 6.10
N PHE A 38 6.06 1.83 6.38
CA PHE A 38 6.04 3.15 5.80
C PHE A 38 6.77 3.10 4.45
N THR A 39 6.09 3.47 3.37
CA THR A 39 6.66 3.48 2.03
C THR A 39 6.63 4.88 1.43
N ILE A 40 7.74 5.29 0.82
CA ILE A 40 7.86 6.60 0.18
C ILE A 40 6.93 6.67 -1.04
N ALA A 41 6.72 5.56 -1.72
CA ALA A 41 5.85 5.47 -2.87
C ALA A 41 4.38 5.89 -2.59
N GLU A 42 3.92 5.75 -1.36
CA GLU A 42 2.58 6.22 -0.96
C GLU A 42 2.40 7.73 -1.14
N TYR A 43 3.47 8.47 -0.98
CA TYR A 43 3.46 9.94 -1.04
C TYR A 43 3.79 10.49 -2.43
N PHE A 44 4.07 9.62 -3.38
CA PHE A 44 4.45 9.99 -4.74
C PHE A 44 3.45 10.95 -5.39
N ILE A 45 2.16 10.69 -5.26
CA ILE A 45 1.09 11.55 -5.80
C ILE A 45 1.17 12.97 -5.26
N PHE A 46 1.36 13.12 -3.94
CA PHE A 46 1.45 14.43 -3.31
C PHE A 46 2.70 15.20 -3.74
N ILE A 47 3.82 14.50 -3.83
CA ILE A 47 5.08 15.08 -4.28
C ILE A 47 5.00 15.46 -5.76
N ALA A 48 4.42 14.61 -6.61
CA ALA A 48 4.21 14.88 -8.01
C ALA A 48 3.34 16.12 -8.24
N LEU A 49 2.28 16.28 -7.44
CA LEU A 49 1.41 17.46 -7.49
C LEU A 49 2.16 18.73 -7.09
N ALA A 50 2.97 18.68 -6.03
CA ALA A 50 3.80 19.81 -5.59
C ALA A 50 4.82 20.19 -6.67
N VAL A 51 5.48 19.22 -7.29
CA VAL A 51 6.41 19.43 -8.41
C VAL A 51 5.71 20.06 -9.61
N LEU A 52 4.51 19.62 -9.94
CA LEU A 52 3.71 20.21 -11.01
C LEU A 52 3.42 21.69 -10.76
N ILE A 53 3.02 22.05 -9.55
CA ILE A 53 2.75 23.43 -9.15
C ILE A 53 4.03 24.28 -9.24
N LEU A 54 5.14 23.79 -8.69
CA LEU A 54 6.43 24.47 -8.74
C LEU A 54 6.97 24.62 -10.18
N GLY A 55 6.60 23.71 -11.07
CA GLY A 55 6.98 23.77 -12.48
C GLY A 55 6.45 24.98 -13.24
N PHE A 56 5.44 25.68 -12.72
CA PHE A 56 4.92 26.92 -13.30
C PHE A 56 5.78 28.15 -12.96
N VAL A 57 6.75 28.03 -12.05
CA VAL A 57 7.65 29.13 -11.71
C VAL A 57 8.69 29.32 -12.82
N PRO A 58 8.74 30.48 -13.50
CA PRO A 58 9.65 30.71 -14.63
C PRO A 58 11.05 31.11 -14.17
N ASN A 59 11.74 30.22 -13.45
CA ASN A 59 13.06 30.44 -12.93
C ASN A 59 13.96 29.25 -13.23
N GLN A 60 15.08 29.45 -13.92
CA GLN A 60 15.99 28.39 -14.32
C GLN A 60 16.61 27.64 -13.12
N ALA A 61 16.95 28.34 -12.05
CA ALA A 61 17.49 27.72 -10.85
C ALA A 61 16.46 26.80 -10.17
N VAL A 62 15.21 27.25 -10.10
CA VAL A 62 14.09 26.45 -9.57
C VAL A 62 13.88 25.20 -10.41
N GLN A 63 13.88 25.32 -11.75
CA GLN A 63 13.73 24.18 -12.65
C GLN A 63 14.84 23.14 -12.48
N SER A 64 16.08 23.61 -12.32
CA SER A 64 17.23 22.72 -12.10
C SER A 64 17.14 21.98 -10.77
N VAL A 65 16.75 22.65 -9.70
CA VAL A 65 16.56 22.04 -8.38
C VAL A 65 15.42 21.01 -8.43
N ILE A 66 14.32 21.33 -9.09
CA ILE A 66 13.19 20.40 -9.26
C ILE A 66 13.63 19.14 -10.02
N SER A 67 14.37 19.30 -11.11
CA SER A 67 14.86 18.18 -11.91
C SER A 67 15.77 17.26 -11.11
N LEU A 68 16.74 17.83 -10.38
CA LEU A 68 17.64 17.07 -9.53
C LEU A 68 16.88 16.36 -8.41
N GLY A 69 15.99 17.06 -7.73
CA GLY A 69 15.14 16.48 -6.68
C GLY A 69 14.27 15.36 -7.19
N TRP A 70 13.74 15.48 -8.41
CA TRP A 70 12.93 14.44 -9.05
C TRP A 70 13.74 13.17 -9.32
N PHE A 71 14.94 13.29 -9.87
CA PHE A 71 15.82 12.13 -10.10
C PHE A 71 16.21 11.45 -8.79
N LEU A 72 16.54 12.22 -7.77
CA LEU A 72 16.86 11.68 -6.44
C LEU A 72 15.65 10.96 -5.82
N LEU A 73 14.46 11.55 -5.92
CA LEU A 73 13.23 10.94 -5.42
C LEU A 73 12.93 9.61 -6.11
N ILE A 74 13.02 9.56 -7.44
CA ILE A 74 12.81 8.33 -8.19
C ILE A 74 13.83 7.27 -7.76
N GLY A 75 15.09 7.64 -7.63
CA GLY A 75 16.14 6.73 -7.17
C GLY A 75 15.85 6.16 -5.78
N ILE A 76 15.44 7.01 -4.84
CA ILE A 76 15.08 6.60 -3.48
C ILE A 76 13.87 5.66 -3.49
N ILE A 77 12.84 5.96 -4.27
CA ILE A 77 11.63 5.11 -4.40
C ILE A 77 12.00 3.74 -4.98
N LEU A 78 12.85 3.71 -6.01
CA LEU A 78 13.29 2.45 -6.62
C LEU A 78 14.07 1.58 -5.63
N VAL A 79 15.00 2.16 -4.88
CA VAL A 79 15.78 1.45 -3.86
C VAL A 79 14.87 0.95 -2.74
N ASP A 80 14.00 1.81 -2.22
CA ASP A 80 13.05 1.44 -1.16
C ASP A 80 12.13 0.30 -1.60
N SER A 81 11.55 0.42 -2.79
CA SER A 81 10.70 -0.62 -3.37
C SER A 81 11.44 -1.93 -3.60
N ALA A 82 12.68 -1.87 -4.09
CA ALA A 82 13.50 -3.06 -4.30
C ALA A 82 13.83 -3.78 -2.98
N LEU A 83 14.17 -3.03 -1.94
CA LEU A 83 14.43 -3.58 -0.61
C LEU A 83 13.18 -4.22 0.00
N ILE A 84 12.03 -3.57 -0.12
CA ILE A 84 10.73 -4.10 0.35
C ILE A 84 10.40 -5.39 -0.40
N MET A 85 10.53 -5.41 -1.72
CA MET A 85 10.25 -6.59 -2.53
C MET A 85 11.21 -7.73 -2.23
N TRP A 86 12.49 -7.44 -2.02
CA TRP A 86 13.48 -8.46 -1.65
C TRP A 86 13.15 -9.10 -0.30
N ARG A 87 12.83 -8.28 0.70
CA ARG A 87 12.43 -8.77 2.03
C ARG A 87 11.14 -9.58 1.95
N LEU A 88 10.14 -9.07 1.22
CA LEU A 88 8.88 -9.76 1.02
C LEU A 88 9.07 -11.12 0.36
N LYS A 89 9.85 -11.20 -0.72
CA LYS A 89 10.14 -12.46 -1.40
C LYS A 89 10.83 -13.46 -0.49
N ARG A 90 11.77 -12.99 0.31
CA ARG A 90 12.48 -13.81 1.29
C ARG A 90 11.54 -14.39 2.34
N GLU A 91 10.67 -13.55 2.90
CA GLU A 91 9.68 -13.96 3.90
C GLU A 91 8.63 -14.92 3.32
N LEU A 92 8.13 -14.64 2.12
CA LEU A 92 7.18 -15.51 1.43
C LEU A 92 7.79 -16.88 1.10
N LYS A 93 9.04 -16.92 0.67
CA LYS A 93 9.73 -18.16 0.39
C LYS A 93 9.91 -19.03 1.64
N SER A 94 10.13 -18.39 2.77
CA SER A 94 10.23 -19.06 4.09
C SER A 94 8.88 -19.60 4.58
N ARG A 95 7.80 -18.82 4.43
CA ARG A 95 6.47 -19.16 4.95
C ARG A 95 5.61 -19.99 3.98
N PHE A 96 5.76 -19.75 2.70
CA PHE A 96 5.00 -20.40 1.62
C PHE A 96 5.96 -20.97 0.57
N PRO A 97 6.54 -22.15 0.80
CA PRO A 97 7.58 -22.70 -0.07
C PRO A 97 7.08 -23.09 -1.47
N GLU A 98 5.78 -23.30 -1.66
CA GLU A 98 5.23 -23.66 -2.96
C GLU A 98 5.16 -22.44 -3.90
N LYS A 99 5.75 -22.60 -5.10
CA LYS A 99 5.78 -21.52 -6.11
C LYS A 99 4.39 -21.11 -6.59
N THR A 100 3.46 -22.04 -6.65
CA THR A 100 2.07 -21.79 -7.08
C THR A 100 1.34 -20.82 -6.16
N ASP A 101 1.57 -20.91 -4.85
CA ASP A 101 0.95 -20.03 -3.85
C ASP A 101 1.49 -18.59 -3.95
N ARG A 102 2.73 -18.45 -4.42
CA ARG A 102 3.41 -17.15 -4.56
C ARG A 102 3.22 -16.50 -5.92
N ARG A 103 2.47 -17.13 -6.81
CA ARG A 103 2.27 -16.62 -8.17
C ARG A 103 1.59 -15.25 -8.15
N GLY A 104 2.19 -14.28 -8.83
CA GLY A 104 1.66 -12.91 -8.87
C GLY A 104 1.80 -12.11 -7.57
N ALA A 105 2.46 -12.67 -6.54
CA ALA A 105 2.62 -12.03 -5.24
C ALA A 105 3.38 -10.70 -5.33
N THR A 106 4.44 -10.64 -6.12
CA THR A 106 5.24 -9.42 -6.30
C THR A 106 4.42 -8.30 -6.94
N PHE A 107 3.65 -8.62 -7.98
CA PHE A 107 2.78 -7.66 -8.65
C PHE A 107 1.70 -7.13 -7.70
N TYR A 108 1.07 -8.02 -6.95
CA TYR A 108 0.07 -7.65 -5.95
C TYR A 108 0.64 -6.70 -4.89
N ALA A 109 1.84 -7.00 -4.37
CA ALA A 109 2.51 -6.17 -3.40
C ALA A 109 2.85 -4.77 -3.94
N ILE A 110 3.35 -4.69 -5.17
CA ILE A 110 3.66 -3.42 -5.84
C ILE A 110 2.39 -2.58 -6.00
N MET A 111 1.32 -3.17 -6.50
CA MET A 111 0.05 -2.47 -6.69
C MET A 111 -0.51 -1.94 -5.38
N ARG A 112 -0.45 -2.75 -4.32
CA ARG A 112 -0.90 -2.33 -3.01
C ARG A 112 -0.04 -1.21 -2.41
N THR A 113 1.26 -1.24 -2.62
CA THR A 113 2.19 -0.21 -2.16
C THR A 113 1.89 1.15 -2.80
N LEU A 114 1.51 1.14 -4.08
CA LEU A 114 1.17 2.36 -4.83
C LEU A 114 -0.18 2.95 -4.44
N GLN A 115 -1.07 2.17 -3.84
CA GLN A 115 -2.36 2.66 -3.36
C GLN A 115 -2.19 3.52 -2.11
N LEU A 116 -2.89 4.65 -2.06
CA LEU A 116 -2.95 5.46 -0.85
C LEU A 116 -3.56 4.66 0.29
N ARG A 117 -2.93 4.69 1.46
CA ARG A 117 -3.36 3.89 2.62
C ARG A 117 -4.84 4.08 2.96
N ARG A 118 -5.35 5.31 2.87
CA ARG A 118 -6.75 5.64 3.15
C ARG A 118 -7.73 5.07 2.13
N LEU A 119 -7.25 4.84 0.90
CA LEU A 119 -8.06 4.36 -0.23
C LEU A 119 -7.86 2.87 -0.52
N ARG A 120 -7.02 2.18 0.26
CA ARG A 120 -6.77 0.75 0.08
C ARG A 120 -8.00 -0.08 0.34
N LEU A 121 -8.29 -0.98 -0.57
CA LEU A 121 -9.34 -1.99 -0.43
C LEU A 121 -8.71 -3.39 -0.65
N PRO A 122 -8.88 -4.32 0.28
CA PRO A 122 -9.49 -4.19 1.59
C PRO A 122 -8.71 -3.25 2.52
N PRO A 123 -9.37 -2.65 3.55
CA PRO A 123 -8.71 -1.71 4.45
C PRO A 123 -7.58 -2.37 5.23
N PRO A 124 -6.54 -1.61 5.63
CA PRO A 124 -5.45 -2.15 6.43
C PRO A 124 -5.93 -2.68 7.77
N LYS A 125 -5.53 -3.91 8.11
CA LYS A 125 -5.78 -4.53 9.42
C LYS A 125 -4.67 -4.28 10.42
N VAL A 126 -3.52 -3.79 9.94
CA VAL A 126 -2.30 -3.60 10.71
C VAL A 126 -1.88 -2.14 10.59
N ARG A 127 -1.47 -1.53 11.71
CA ARG A 127 -0.90 -0.18 11.71
C ARG A 127 0.54 -0.20 11.22
N ARG A 128 1.04 0.95 10.82
CA ARG A 128 2.47 1.14 10.59
C ARG A 128 3.22 0.77 11.86
N GLY A 129 4.22 -0.11 11.74
CA GLY A 129 4.93 -0.69 12.87
C GLY A 129 4.47 -2.08 13.28
N GLY A 130 3.40 -2.62 12.66
CA GLY A 130 2.95 -4.00 12.84
C GLY A 130 1.89 -4.24 13.91
N ALA A 131 1.46 -3.21 14.64
CA ALA A 131 0.38 -3.34 15.62
C ALA A 131 -0.99 -3.52 14.92
N PRO A 132 -1.87 -4.42 15.40
CA PRO A 132 -3.20 -4.58 14.82
C PRO A 132 -4.02 -3.30 14.98
N VAL A 133 -4.79 -2.97 13.93
CA VAL A 133 -5.72 -1.84 13.98
C VAL A 133 -6.88 -2.21 14.90
N GLN A 134 -7.06 -1.45 15.96
CA GLN A 134 -8.23 -1.63 16.82
C GLN A 134 -9.49 -1.24 16.03
N PRO A 135 -10.55 -2.06 16.07
CA PRO A 135 -11.84 -1.66 15.54
C PRO A 135 -12.26 -0.39 16.25
N LYS A 136 -12.71 0.61 15.48
CA LYS A 136 -13.34 1.79 16.08
C LYS A 136 -14.48 1.25 16.94
N SER A 137 -14.34 1.36 18.25
CA SER A 137 -15.46 1.08 19.13
C SER A 137 -16.61 1.95 18.64
N SER A 138 -17.68 1.35 18.22
CA SER A 138 -18.92 2.08 18.04
C SER A 138 -19.16 2.74 19.41
N LYS A 139 -19.01 4.06 19.48
CA LYS A 139 -19.51 4.80 20.62
C LYS A 139 -20.99 4.43 20.67
N ARG A 140 -21.31 3.45 21.49
CA ARG A 140 -22.66 3.18 21.91
C ARG A 140 -23.11 4.51 22.48
N LYS A 141 -23.92 5.23 21.73
CA LYS A 141 -24.65 6.37 22.26
C LYS A 141 -25.44 5.81 23.46
N GLY A 142 -24.85 5.94 24.64
CA GLY A 142 -25.58 5.73 25.86
C GLY A 142 -26.73 6.72 25.89
N ARG A 143 -27.86 6.18 26.10
CA ARG A 143 -29.05 6.97 26.46
C ARG A 143 -28.74 7.86 27.65
#